data_4c96f3169238dd184fcb7d2543c05236
#
_entry.id   4c96f3169238dd184fcb7d2543c05236
#
_cell.length_a   1.000
_cell.length_b   1.000
_cell.length_c   1.000
_cell.angle_alpha   90.00
_cell.angle_beta   90.00
_cell.angle_gamma   90.00
#
_symmetry.space_group_name_H-M   'P 1'
#
loop_
_entity.id
_entity.type
_entity.pdbx_description
1 polymer ?
#
loop_
_entity_poly.entity_id
_entity_poly.type
_entity_poly.pdbx_seq_one_letter_code
_entity_poly.pdbx_strand_id
1 'polypeptide(L)'
;MDTTKKIFPLLQVKDLEVQISGHSILQNVSFSVKQGDCLAIIGPSGSGKSTLINAIAGKCSGKGKIEFNTTSGQQPLIITITQQHQFKNLSNTSSFYYQQRFNSNDSEDSLTVQDFLLALGFNEQLIIKTINWLGISHVLYTRLIQLSNGEHKRFQIAKAILQKADWLLFDNPYTGLDSDARKFLHKLIDKLVENGMHLLLVTTPNEIPSSVTHVLTLEAGKLTSIKPRPQFDIEKTEFTDSVVLPINFSQFFQSLTTAYSHTDFSYAIRMINTSVSYGNKKILKNINWEVKKGECWNVSGPNGSGKSTLLSLINGDNPQAFANEIYLFDRKKGSGESIWDIKQKIGYVSPELHHYFESSASIDEVIASGLFDTIGLFRRLNEGQKNMVQQWMTILQINDFSKKLFTQLSNGEQRLVLLARALVKNPPLLILDEPCQGLDREVASRFIALVNDICVQMKKTLIYVSHYKEEIPSCVTYHLELNQGKIAA
;
A
#
# COMPACT_ATOMS: atom_id res chain seq x y z
N MET A 1 -49.57 -5.23 27.99
CA MET A 1 -48.98 -6.28 27.13
C MET A 1 -47.79 -5.67 26.44
N ASP A 2 -46.64 -5.92 26.98
CA ASP A 2 -45.36 -5.35 26.58
C ASP A 2 -44.81 -6.20 25.42
N THR A 3 -45.08 -5.77 24.21
CA THR A 3 -44.49 -6.43 23.01
C THR A 3 -43.12 -5.84 22.75
N THR A 4 -42.14 -6.25 23.54
CA THR A 4 -40.74 -6.09 23.18
C THR A 4 -40.50 -6.86 21.89
N LYS A 5 -40.53 -6.15 20.72
CA LYS A 5 -40.06 -6.69 19.46
C LYS A 5 -38.65 -7.21 19.68
N LYS A 6 -38.44 -8.52 19.68
CA LYS A 6 -37.12 -9.12 19.65
C LYS A 6 -36.41 -8.59 18.41
N ILE A 7 -35.51 -7.65 18.57
CA ILE A 7 -34.65 -7.16 17.50
C ILE A 7 -33.63 -8.25 17.26
N PHE A 8 -33.81 -9.03 16.19
CA PHE A 8 -32.83 -10.02 15.77
C PHE A 8 -31.61 -9.31 15.18
N PRO A 9 -30.37 -9.73 15.49
CA PRO A 9 -29.19 -9.16 14.85
C PRO A 9 -29.17 -9.49 13.36
N LEU A 10 -28.79 -8.52 12.50
CA LEU A 10 -28.65 -8.72 11.07
C LEU A 10 -27.48 -9.64 10.71
N LEU A 11 -26.38 -9.54 11.48
CA LEU A 11 -25.22 -10.43 11.40
C LEU A 11 -24.89 -10.92 12.80
N GLN A 12 -24.69 -12.22 12.94
CA GLN A 12 -24.23 -12.83 14.16
C GLN A 12 -23.01 -13.70 13.89
N VAL A 13 -21.92 -13.41 14.57
CA VAL A 13 -20.69 -14.21 14.58
C VAL A 13 -20.59 -14.86 15.96
N LYS A 14 -20.44 -16.20 16.01
CA LYS A 14 -20.34 -16.98 17.24
C LYS A 14 -19.13 -17.91 17.19
N ASP A 15 -18.27 -17.77 18.19
CA ASP A 15 -17.14 -18.65 18.49
C ASP A 15 -16.27 -18.90 17.24
N LEU A 16 -16.04 -17.84 16.45
CA LEU A 16 -15.30 -17.93 15.21
C LEU A 16 -13.80 -18.18 15.49
N GLU A 17 -13.30 -19.29 14.97
CA GLU A 17 -11.89 -19.66 14.96
C GLU A 17 -11.43 -19.84 13.52
N VAL A 18 -10.33 -19.24 13.14
CA VAL A 18 -9.72 -19.40 11.81
C VAL A 18 -8.26 -19.77 11.95
N GLN A 19 -7.85 -20.83 11.23
CA GLN A 19 -6.47 -21.28 11.15
C GLN A 19 -5.98 -21.17 9.70
N ILE A 20 -4.78 -20.65 9.51
CA ILE A 20 -4.11 -20.57 8.20
C ILE A 20 -2.75 -21.22 8.33
N SER A 21 -2.48 -22.22 7.48
CA SER A 21 -1.21 -22.98 7.48
C SER A 21 -0.82 -23.52 8.88
N GLY A 22 -1.81 -23.99 9.66
CA GLY A 22 -1.58 -24.53 11.00
C GLY A 22 -1.44 -23.50 12.12
N HIS A 23 -1.44 -22.20 11.80
CA HIS A 23 -1.40 -21.12 12.79
C HIS A 23 -2.80 -20.60 13.08
N SER A 24 -3.15 -20.44 14.36
CA SER A 24 -4.41 -19.85 14.79
C SER A 24 -4.35 -18.34 14.59
N ILE A 25 -5.21 -17.82 13.69
CA ILE A 25 -5.28 -16.37 13.36
C ILE A 25 -6.42 -15.70 14.11
N LEU A 26 -7.58 -16.38 14.21
CA LEU A 26 -8.71 -15.91 15.01
C LEU A 26 -9.06 -16.95 16.07
N GLN A 27 -9.40 -16.49 17.28
CA GLN A 27 -9.67 -17.32 18.43
C GLN A 27 -10.93 -16.87 19.14
N ASN A 28 -11.99 -17.67 19.05
CA ASN A 28 -13.26 -17.47 19.77
C ASN A 28 -13.84 -16.05 19.62
N VAL A 29 -13.92 -15.54 18.38
CA VAL A 29 -14.46 -14.22 18.10
C VAL A 29 -15.99 -14.28 18.02
N SER A 30 -16.67 -13.53 18.89
CA SER A 30 -18.14 -13.49 18.95
C SER A 30 -18.65 -12.05 19.05
N PHE A 31 -19.53 -11.66 18.13
CA PHE A 31 -20.22 -10.35 18.16
C PHE A 31 -21.48 -10.38 17.30
N SER A 32 -22.28 -9.32 17.40
CA SER A 32 -23.48 -9.15 16.57
C SER A 32 -23.62 -7.71 16.07
N VAL A 33 -24.22 -7.58 14.88
CA VAL A 33 -24.54 -6.30 14.23
C VAL A 33 -26.05 -6.20 14.11
N LYS A 34 -26.64 -5.14 14.64
CA LYS A 34 -28.08 -4.87 14.59
C LYS A 34 -28.42 -3.95 13.41
N GLN A 35 -29.70 -3.82 13.13
CA GLN A 35 -30.16 -2.85 12.14
C GLN A 35 -29.77 -1.42 12.58
N GLY A 36 -29.15 -0.67 11.67
CA GLY A 36 -28.64 0.67 11.93
C GLY A 36 -27.23 0.71 12.52
N ASP A 37 -26.62 -0.44 12.85
CA ASP A 37 -25.23 -0.48 13.29
C ASP A 37 -24.29 -0.41 12.08
N CYS A 38 -23.22 0.40 12.22
CA CYS A 38 -22.06 0.43 11.36
C CYS A 38 -20.83 0.20 12.23
N LEU A 39 -20.06 -0.87 11.96
CA LEU A 39 -18.92 -1.26 12.78
C LEU A 39 -17.60 -0.91 12.13
N ALA A 40 -16.70 -0.26 12.89
CA ALA A 40 -15.30 -0.21 12.59
C ALA A 40 -14.54 -1.31 13.35
N ILE A 41 -13.63 -1.99 12.67
CA ILE A 41 -12.75 -3.02 13.23
C ILE A 41 -11.34 -2.43 13.25
N ILE A 42 -10.76 -2.30 14.42
CA ILE A 42 -9.41 -1.76 14.64
C ILE A 42 -8.53 -2.78 15.37
N GLY A 43 -7.24 -2.52 15.44
CA GLY A 43 -6.26 -3.35 16.14
C GLY A 43 -4.88 -3.30 15.47
N PRO A 44 -3.83 -3.82 16.11
CA PRO A 44 -2.47 -3.87 15.57
C PRO A 44 -2.38 -4.63 14.24
N SER A 45 -1.28 -4.43 13.50
CA SER A 45 -0.99 -5.25 12.33
C SER A 45 -0.88 -6.73 12.71
N GLY A 46 -1.38 -7.62 11.86
CA GLY A 46 -1.38 -9.05 12.18
C GLY A 46 -2.43 -9.52 13.19
N SER A 47 -3.27 -8.63 13.75
CA SER A 47 -4.31 -9.02 14.71
C SER A 47 -5.48 -9.84 14.15
N GLY A 48 -5.51 -10.10 12.82
CA GLY A 48 -6.54 -10.92 12.17
C GLY A 48 -7.71 -10.15 11.55
N LYS A 49 -7.67 -8.82 11.45
CA LYS A 49 -8.77 -7.98 10.91
C LYS A 49 -9.20 -8.37 9.50
N SER A 50 -8.26 -8.47 8.57
CA SER A 50 -8.54 -8.89 7.18
C SER A 50 -9.04 -10.34 7.12
N THR A 51 -8.54 -11.21 8.01
CA THR A 51 -9.01 -12.58 8.13
C THR A 51 -10.46 -12.63 8.60
N LEU A 52 -10.84 -11.77 9.55
CA LEU A 52 -12.22 -11.65 10.02
C LEU A 52 -13.16 -11.20 8.90
N ILE A 53 -12.78 -10.16 8.16
CA ILE A 53 -13.55 -9.69 6.98
C ILE A 53 -13.68 -10.80 5.93
N ASN A 54 -12.60 -11.53 5.64
CA ASN A 54 -12.63 -12.62 4.66
C ASN A 54 -13.47 -13.82 5.13
N ALA A 55 -13.48 -14.12 6.43
CA ALA A 55 -14.36 -15.16 6.98
C ALA A 55 -15.83 -14.76 6.86
N ILE A 56 -16.18 -13.50 7.19
CA ILE A 56 -17.54 -12.97 7.04
C ILE A 56 -17.97 -12.97 5.58
N ALA A 57 -17.06 -12.67 4.64
CA ALA A 57 -17.29 -12.74 3.21
C ALA A 57 -17.36 -14.17 2.63
N GLY A 58 -17.17 -15.20 3.45
CA GLY A 58 -17.13 -16.60 3.00
C GLY A 58 -15.89 -16.97 2.17
N LYS A 59 -14.83 -16.17 2.21
CA LYS A 59 -13.58 -16.39 1.44
C LYS A 59 -12.58 -17.30 2.15
N CYS A 60 -12.72 -17.49 3.44
CA CYS A 60 -11.95 -18.46 4.21
C CYS A 60 -12.86 -19.22 5.18
N SER A 61 -12.55 -20.47 5.39
CA SER A 61 -13.30 -21.35 6.31
C SER A 61 -12.73 -21.26 7.72
N GLY A 62 -13.60 -21.40 8.71
CA GLY A 62 -13.27 -21.46 10.14
C GLY A 62 -14.24 -22.35 10.89
N LYS A 63 -13.94 -22.59 12.18
CA LYS A 63 -14.90 -23.16 13.11
C LYS A 63 -15.76 -22.05 13.68
N GLY A 64 -16.94 -22.36 14.20
CA GLY A 64 -17.93 -21.38 14.68
C GLY A 64 -19.04 -21.15 13.68
N LYS A 65 -19.86 -20.12 13.93
CA LYS A 65 -21.03 -19.79 13.11
C LYS A 65 -21.02 -18.32 12.67
N ILE A 66 -21.32 -18.10 11.40
CA ILE A 66 -21.62 -16.78 10.84
C ILE A 66 -23.03 -16.86 10.24
N GLU A 67 -23.96 -16.13 10.83
CA GLU A 67 -25.37 -16.16 10.47
C GLU A 67 -25.83 -14.77 10.06
N PHE A 68 -26.44 -14.65 8.86
CA PHE A 68 -27.10 -13.45 8.39
C PHE A 68 -28.60 -13.62 8.46
N ASN A 69 -29.27 -12.75 9.18
CA ASN A 69 -30.72 -12.72 9.25
C ASN A 69 -31.27 -11.77 8.21
N THR A 70 -31.64 -12.31 7.07
CA THR A 70 -32.28 -11.55 5.99
C THR A 70 -33.80 -11.74 6.04
N THR A 71 -34.55 -10.69 5.69
CA THR A 71 -36.03 -10.77 5.61
C THR A 71 -36.51 -11.71 4.53
N SER A 72 -35.71 -11.98 3.50
CA SER A 72 -35.98 -12.87 2.40
C SER A 72 -35.65 -14.33 2.63
N GLY A 73 -34.88 -14.63 3.69
CA GLY A 73 -34.31 -15.97 3.95
C GLY A 73 -33.21 -16.38 2.95
N GLN A 74 -32.84 -15.52 2.01
CA GLN A 74 -31.75 -15.76 1.06
C GLN A 74 -30.41 -15.30 1.64
N GLN A 75 -29.32 -15.89 1.19
CA GLN A 75 -27.97 -15.45 1.52
C GLN A 75 -27.76 -14.02 0.98
N PRO A 76 -27.26 -13.07 1.79
CA PRO A 76 -27.03 -11.71 1.34
C PRO A 76 -25.87 -11.66 0.35
N LEU A 77 -25.95 -10.73 -0.60
CA LEU A 77 -24.82 -10.42 -1.48
C LEU A 77 -23.81 -9.55 -0.75
N ILE A 78 -22.65 -10.13 -0.45
CA ILE A 78 -21.57 -9.49 0.28
C ILE A 78 -20.44 -9.15 -0.68
N ILE A 79 -20.04 -7.88 -0.73
CA ILE A 79 -18.95 -7.41 -1.57
C ILE A 79 -17.85 -6.80 -0.70
N THR A 80 -16.63 -7.28 -0.91
CA THR A 80 -15.44 -6.76 -0.22
C THR A 80 -14.72 -5.75 -1.10
N ILE A 81 -14.50 -4.57 -0.57
CA ILE A 81 -13.67 -3.51 -1.17
C ILE A 81 -12.27 -3.65 -0.58
N THR A 82 -11.32 -4.14 -1.37
CA THR A 82 -9.95 -4.45 -0.95
C THR A 82 -8.95 -3.40 -1.38
N GLN A 83 -7.74 -3.47 -0.81
CA GLN A 83 -6.62 -2.61 -1.22
C GLN A 83 -6.06 -3.01 -2.59
N GLN A 84 -6.05 -4.30 -2.88
CA GLN A 84 -5.38 -4.88 -4.05
C GLN A 84 -6.23 -4.74 -5.30
N HIS A 85 -5.57 -4.40 -6.40
CA HIS A 85 -6.14 -4.29 -7.72
C HIS A 85 -5.48 -5.33 -8.63
N GLN A 86 -6.19 -6.39 -8.93
CA GLN A 86 -5.78 -7.33 -9.96
C GLN A 86 -6.57 -7.01 -11.23
N PHE A 87 -5.90 -6.43 -12.22
CA PHE A 87 -6.45 -6.31 -13.56
C PHE A 87 -5.89 -7.43 -14.42
N LYS A 88 -6.79 -8.07 -15.16
CA LYS A 88 -6.43 -9.04 -16.18
C LYS A 88 -6.55 -8.39 -17.54
N ASN A 89 -5.74 -8.86 -18.51
CA ASN A 89 -5.86 -8.45 -19.89
C ASN A 89 -7.20 -8.93 -20.50
N LEU A 90 -7.55 -8.40 -21.70
CA LEU A 90 -8.80 -8.74 -22.39
C LEU A 90 -8.98 -10.26 -22.60
N SER A 91 -7.88 -10.97 -22.85
CA SER A 91 -7.89 -12.44 -23.00
C SER A 91 -7.91 -13.20 -21.67
N ASN A 92 -7.89 -12.53 -20.52
CA ASN A 92 -7.90 -13.10 -19.17
C ASN A 92 -6.72 -14.09 -18.89
N THR A 93 -5.62 -13.97 -19.64
CA THR A 93 -4.48 -14.89 -19.62
C THR A 93 -3.34 -14.41 -18.74
N SER A 94 -3.19 -13.11 -18.53
CA SER A 94 -2.14 -12.53 -17.72
C SER A 94 -2.63 -11.37 -16.86
N SER A 95 -2.02 -11.20 -15.68
CA SER A 95 -2.22 -10.01 -14.85
C SER A 95 -1.30 -8.90 -15.34
N PHE A 96 -1.81 -7.67 -15.39
CA PHE A 96 -0.99 -6.52 -15.74
C PHE A 96 0.01 -6.19 -14.65
N TYR A 97 1.27 -5.93 -15.05
CA TYR A 97 2.29 -5.36 -14.19
C TYR A 97 2.19 -3.84 -14.18
N TYR A 98 2.46 -3.22 -13.05
CA TYR A 98 2.39 -1.75 -12.89
C TYR A 98 3.24 -0.98 -13.92
N GLN A 99 4.41 -1.51 -14.29
CA GLN A 99 5.28 -0.93 -15.32
C GLN A 99 4.61 -0.83 -16.70
N GLN A 100 3.65 -1.70 -16.99
CA GLN A 100 2.87 -1.69 -18.25
C GLN A 100 1.93 -0.49 -18.36
N ARG A 101 1.64 0.21 -17.25
CA ARG A 101 0.89 1.50 -17.29
C ARG A 101 1.59 2.55 -18.15
N PHE A 102 2.91 2.48 -18.24
CA PHE A 102 3.73 3.42 -19.00
C PHE A 102 3.98 2.97 -20.44
N ASN A 103 3.61 1.74 -20.80
CA ASN A 103 3.63 1.23 -22.16
C ASN A 103 2.29 1.45 -22.85
N SER A 104 2.24 2.25 -23.91
CA SER A 104 1.01 2.55 -24.65
C SER A 104 0.34 1.30 -25.22
N ASN A 105 1.12 0.34 -25.74
CA ASN A 105 0.60 -0.89 -26.35
C ASN A 105 -0.05 -1.83 -25.34
N ASP A 106 0.54 -1.99 -24.14
CA ASP A 106 -0.01 -2.88 -23.12
C ASP A 106 -1.28 -2.31 -22.49
N SER A 107 -1.41 -0.98 -22.42
CA SER A 107 -2.61 -0.33 -21.89
C SER A 107 -3.83 -0.52 -22.80
N GLU A 108 -3.62 -0.77 -24.11
CA GLU A 108 -4.70 -1.00 -25.07
C GLU A 108 -5.41 -2.35 -24.88
N ASP A 109 -4.80 -3.30 -24.20
CA ASP A 109 -5.38 -4.60 -23.84
C ASP A 109 -6.26 -4.58 -22.57
N SER A 110 -6.70 -3.41 -22.12
CA SER A 110 -7.58 -3.25 -20.95
C SER A 110 -8.93 -2.61 -21.31
N LEU A 111 -10.02 -3.10 -20.72
CA LEU A 111 -11.36 -2.53 -20.89
C LEU A 111 -11.46 -1.12 -20.29
N THR A 112 -12.32 -0.28 -20.87
CA THR A 112 -12.74 0.97 -20.21
C THR A 112 -13.67 0.68 -19.04
N VAL A 113 -13.87 1.65 -18.16
CA VAL A 113 -14.85 1.56 -17.06
C VAL A 113 -16.25 1.22 -17.60
N GLN A 114 -16.67 1.91 -18.66
CA GLN A 114 -17.98 1.68 -19.29
C GLN A 114 -18.08 0.29 -19.88
N ASP A 115 -17.13 -0.13 -20.71
CA ASP A 115 -17.18 -1.43 -21.37
C ASP A 115 -17.19 -2.57 -20.36
N PHE A 116 -16.43 -2.45 -19.28
CA PHE A 116 -16.42 -3.44 -18.21
C PHE A 116 -17.78 -3.56 -17.52
N LEU A 117 -18.45 -2.42 -17.22
CA LEU A 117 -19.73 -2.43 -16.54
C LEU A 117 -20.85 -2.91 -17.48
N LEU A 118 -20.79 -2.57 -18.79
CA LEU A 118 -21.70 -3.08 -19.81
C LEU A 118 -21.55 -4.59 -20.02
N ALA A 119 -20.29 -5.10 -20.02
CA ALA A 119 -20.02 -6.53 -20.12
C ALA A 119 -20.56 -7.34 -18.93
N LEU A 120 -20.75 -6.70 -17.77
CA LEU A 120 -21.45 -7.31 -16.63
C LEU A 120 -22.99 -7.28 -16.75
N GLY A 121 -23.53 -6.72 -17.83
CA GLY A 121 -24.97 -6.68 -18.12
C GLY A 121 -25.73 -5.52 -17.47
N PHE A 122 -25.03 -4.48 -16.97
CA PHE A 122 -25.71 -3.32 -16.39
C PHE A 122 -26.24 -2.37 -17.46
N ASN A 123 -27.40 -1.74 -17.18
CA ASN A 123 -27.97 -0.73 -18.04
C ASN A 123 -27.14 0.55 -18.07
N GLU A 124 -26.88 1.12 -19.25
CA GLU A 124 -26.03 2.29 -19.45
C GLU A 124 -26.50 3.52 -18.65
N GLN A 125 -27.83 3.79 -18.61
CA GLN A 125 -28.36 4.91 -17.82
C GLN A 125 -28.09 4.75 -16.33
N LEU A 126 -28.18 3.51 -15.82
CA LEU A 126 -27.88 3.21 -14.42
C LEU A 126 -26.39 3.34 -14.14
N ILE A 127 -25.52 2.93 -15.07
CA ILE A 127 -24.06 3.13 -14.99
C ILE A 127 -23.77 4.64 -14.87
N ILE A 128 -24.27 5.44 -15.80
CA ILE A 128 -24.02 6.90 -15.82
C ILE A 128 -24.50 7.55 -14.52
N LYS A 129 -25.71 7.20 -14.04
CA LYS A 129 -26.25 7.71 -12.78
C LYS A 129 -25.34 7.38 -11.58
N THR A 130 -24.90 6.12 -11.50
CA THR A 130 -24.05 5.65 -10.38
C THR A 130 -22.65 6.28 -10.41
N ILE A 131 -22.03 6.35 -11.58
CA ILE A 131 -20.72 6.95 -11.79
C ILE A 131 -20.75 8.46 -11.48
N ASN A 132 -21.82 9.16 -11.89
CA ASN A 132 -22.02 10.58 -11.56
C ASN A 132 -22.18 10.80 -10.05
N TRP A 133 -22.98 9.95 -9.38
CA TRP A 133 -23.17 10.02 -7.93
C TRP A 133 -21.86 9.85 -7.15
N LEU A 134 -20.94 9.00 -7.68
CA LEU A 134 -19.62 8.76 -7.10
C LEU A 134 -18.56 9.78 -7.51
N GLY A 135 -18.90 10.77 -8.35
CA GLY A 135 -17.99 11.84 -8.79
C GLY A 135 -16.82 11.35 -9.64
N ILE A 136 -17.03 10.30 -10.44
CA ILE A 136 -16.00 9.74 -11.35
C ILE A 136 -16.44 9.70 -12.82
N SER A 137 -17.32 10.62 -13.24
CA SER A 137 -17.81 10.69 -14.63
C SER A 137 -16.70 10.89 -15.65
N HIS A 138 -15.63 11.59 -15.26
CA HIS A 138 -14.48 11.88 -16.11
C HIS A 138 -13.66 10.64 -16.49
N VAL A 139 -13.81 9.52 -15.74
CA VAL A 139 -13.08 8.27 -16.03
C VAL A 139 -13.94 7.22 -16.74
N LEU A 140 -15.17 7.53 -17.15
CA LEU A 140 -16.09 6.56 -17.76
C LEU A 140 -15.47 5.86 -18.98
N TYR A 141 -14.74 6.60 -19.81
CA TYR A 141 -14.03 6.10 -20.99
C TYR A 141 -12.55 5.82 -20.75
N THR A 142 -12.10 5.93 -19.50
CA THR A 142 -10.72 5.63 -19.12
C THR A 142 -10.56 4.12 -18.93
N ARG A 143 -9.43 3.57 -19.33
CA ARG A 143 -9.11 2.15 -19.13
C ARG A 143 -8.89 1.85 -17.65
N LEU A 144 -9.35 0.68 -17.19
CA LEU A 144 -9.29 0.30 -15.78
C LEU A 144 -7.89 0.37 -15.19
N ILE A 145 -6.87 -0.02 -15.96
CA ILE A 145 -5.47 0.04 -15.53
C ILE A 145 -4.95 1.47 -15.31
N GLN A 146 -5.58 2.46 -15.93
CA GLN A 146 -5.16 3.87 -15.86
C GLN A 146 -5.80 4.63 -14.70
N LEU A 147 -6.74 4.01 -13.98
CA LEU A 147 -7.41 4.64 -12.83
C LEU A 147 -6.41 4.89 -11.69
N SER A 148 -6.51 6.06 -11.07
CA SER A 148 -5.84 6.32 -9.79
C SER A 148 -6.43 5.47 -8.67
N ASN A 149 -5.71 5.32 -7.56
CA ASN A 149 -6.19 4.53 -6.42
C ASN A 149 -7.56 5.01 -5.91
N GLY A 150 -7.79 6.33 -5.85
CA GLY A 150 -9.07 6.89 -5.43
C GLY A 150 -10.21 6.64 -6.42
N GLU A 151 -9.95 6.76 -7.71
CA GLU A 151 -10.91 6.45 -8.78
C GLU A 151 -11.25 4.97 -8.79
N HIS A 152 -10.25 4.12 -8.60
CA HIS A 152 -10.45 2.68 -8.54
C HIS A 152 -11.30 2.25 -7.33
N LYS A 153 -11.08 2.83 -6.14
CA LYS A 153 -11.94 2.57 -4.97
C LYS A 153 -13.40 2.95 -5.26
N ARG A 154 -13.61 4.14 -5.85
CA ARG A 154 -14.95 4.60 -6.23
C ARG A 154 -15.58 3.70 -7.31
N PHE A 155 -14.78 3.21 -8.26
CA PHE A 155 -15.22 2.22 -9.24
C PHE A 155 -15.64 0.88 -8.59
N GLN A 156 -14.88 0.36 -7.61
CA GLN A 156 -15.28 -0.84 -6.87
C GLN A 156 -16.62 -0.64 -6.14
N ILE A 157 -16.83 0.53 -5.53
CA ILE A 157 -18.09 0.89 -4.89
C ILE A 157 -19.21 1.01 -5.94
N ALA A 158 -18.95 1.62 -7.10
CA ALA A 158 -19.92 1.69 -8.20
C ALA A 158 -20.41 0.30 -8.61
N LYS A 159 -19.46 -0.61 -8.83
CA LYS A 159 -19.74 -2.00 -9.17
C LYS A 159 -20.62 -2.68 -8.10
N ALA A 160 -20.29 -2.49 -6.82
CA ALA A 160 -21.03 -3.08 -5.72
C ALA A 160 -22.48 -2.54 -5.62
N ILE A 161 -22.68 -1.24 -5.84
CA ILE A 161 -24.00 -0.61 -5.87
C ILE A 161 -24.83 -1.14 -7.07
N LEU A 162 -24.21 -1.22 -8.25
CA LEU A 162 -24.86 -1.76 -9.46
C LEU A 162 -25.28 -3.22 -9.30
N GLN A 163 -24.49 -4.01 -8.57
CA GLN A 163 -24.80 -5.39 -8.23
C GLN A 163 -25.85 -5.51 -7.11
N LYS A 164 -26.30 -4.40 -6.52
CA LYS A 164 -27.24 -4.37 -5.39
C LYS A 164 -26.73 -5.16 -4.18
N ALA A 165 -25.47 -4.92 -3.80
CA ALA A 165 -24.89 -5.54 -2.62
C ALA A 165 -25.72 -5.22 -1.37
N ASP A 166 -25.96 -6.24 -0.53
CA ASP A 166 -26.60 -6.07 0.77
C ASP A 166 -25.59 -5.60 1.83
N TRP A 167 -24.35 -6.07 1.72
CA TRP A 167 -23.26 -5.75 2.62
C TRP A 167 -22.02 -5.29 1.86
N LEU A 168 -21.40 -4.20 2.35
CA LEU A 168 -20.09 -3.76 1.93
C LEU A 168 -19.08 -3.98 3.05
N LEU A 169 -18.04 -4.74 2.77
CA LEU A 169 -16.94 -4.98 3.70
C LEU A 169 -15.70 -4.23 3.19
N PHE A 170 -15.28 -3.21 3.91
CA PHE A 170 -14.11 -2.41 3.59
C PHE A 170 -12.88 -2.90 4.35
N ASP A 171 -11.82 -3.28 3.63
CA ASP A 171 -10.53 -3.64 4.24
C ASP A 171 -9.50 -2.54 3.98
N ASN A 172 -9.26 -1.70 4.98
CA ASN A 172 -8.36 -0.56 4.95
C ASN A 172 -8.53 0.32 3.69
N PRO A 173 -9.72 0.88 3.44
CA PRO A 173 -10.04 1.54 2.17
C PRO A 173 -9.27 2.85 1.96
N TYR A 174 -8.73 3.46 3.01
CA TYR A 174 -8.02 4.74 2.96
C TYR A 174 -6.56 4.62 2.51
N THR A 175 -6.03 3.40 2.46
CA THR A 175 -4.65 3.13 2.05
C THR A 175 -4.39 3.60 0.61
N GLY A 176 -3.31 4.37 0.39
CA GLY A 176 -2.92 4.90 -0.92
C GLY A 176 -3.78 6.05 -1.43
N LEU A 177 -4.59 6.67 -0.56
CA LEU A 177 -5.37 7.85 -0.88
C LEU A 177 -4.70 9.10 -0.33
N ASP A 178 -4.68 10.18 -1.13
CA ASP A 178 -4.30 11.50 -0.66
C ASP A 178 -5.36 12.09 0.30
N SER A 179 -5.08 13.22 0.92
CA SER A 179 -5.94 13.84 1.92
C SER A 179 -7.35 14.14 1.40
N ASP A 180 -7.46 14.58 0.15
CA ASP A 180 -8.76 14.96 -0.44
C ASP A 180 -9.59 13.73 -0.83
N ALA A 181 -8.94 12.71 -1.39
CA ALA A 181 -9.60 11.44 -1.68
C ALA A 181 -10.09 10.74 -0.40
N ARG A 182 -9.35 10.83 0.73
CA ARG A 182 -9.81 10.32 2.04
C ARG A 182 -11.02 11.06 2.56
N LYS A 183 -10.97 12.40 2.60
CA LYS A 183 -12.12 13.22 3.01
C LYS A 183 -13.36 12.91 2.17
N PHE A 184 -13.17 12.72 0.87
CA PHE A 184 -14.25 12.32 -0.02
C PHE A 184 -14.79 10.93 0.34
N LEU A 185 -13.89 9.94 0.57
CA LEU A 185 -14.30 8.57 0.91
C LEU A 185 -15.02 8.51 2.26
N HIS A 186 -14.60 9.29 3.27
CA HIS A 186 -15.33 9.43 4.54
C HIS A 186 -16.77 9.86 4.30
N LYS A 187 -16.97 10.97 3.56
CA LYS A 187 -18.31 11.47 3.22
C LYS A 187 -19.11 10.47 2.39
N LEU A 188 -18.46 9.70 1.53
CA LEU A 188 -19.12 8.68 0.72
C LEU A 188 -19.61 7.51 1.58
N ILE A 189 -18.78 7.04 2.52
CA ILE A 189 -19.17 5.99 3.47
C ILE A 189 -20.35 6.44 4.32
N ASP A 190 -20.32 7.68 4.85
CA ASP A 190 -21.42 8.24 5.61
C ASP A 190 -22.72 8.24 4.79
N LYS A 191 -22.68 8.69 3.54
CA LYS A 191 -23.83 8.65 2.61
C LYS A 191 -24.33 7.24 2.30
N LEU A 192 -23.43 6.25 2.18
CA LEU A 192 -23.82 4.86 1.97
C LEU A 192 -24.62 4.32 3.15
N VAL A 193 -24.15 4.59 4.37
CA VAL A 193 -24.84 4.18 5.61
C VAL A 193 -26.18 4.89 5.75
N GLU A 194 -26.25 6.20 5.49
CA GLU A 194 -27.48 6.99 5.48
C GLU A 194 -28.52 6.45 4.49
N ASN A 195 -28.06 5.91 3.35
CA ASN A 195 -28.92 5.26 2.36
C ASN A 195 -29.26 3.79 2.70
N GLY A 196 -28.93 3.33 3.92
CA GLY A 196 -29.32 2.01 4.42
C GLY A 196 -28.39 0.86 4.01
N MET A 197 -27.19 1.16 3.48
CA MET A 197 -26.19 0.14 3.18
C MET A 197 -25.62 -0.43 4.48
N HIS A 198 -25.58 -1.76 4.62
CA HIS A 198 -24.91 -2.41 5.74
C HIS A 198 -23.41 -2.46 5.49
N LEU A 199 -22.61 -2.06 6.51
CA LEU A 199 -21.19 -1.84 6.34
C LEU A 199 -20.37 -2.32 7.53
N LEU A 200 -19.27 -3.02 7.24
CA LEU A 200 -18.16 -3.28 8.16
C LEU A 200 -16.89 -2.67 7.60
N LEU A 201 -16.13 -1.98 8.43
CA LEU A 201 -14.95 -1.22 8.03
C LEU A 201 -13.74 -1.62 8.86
N VAL A 202 -12.73 -2.25 8.25
CA VAL A 202 -11.40 -2.35 8.85
C VAL A 202 -10.66 -1.05 8.59
N THR A 203 -10.19 -0.40 9.64
CA THR A 203 -9.50 0.90 9.54
C THR A 203 -8.56 1.15 10.73
N THR A 204 -7.89 2.29 10.72
CA THR A 204 -7.11 2.79 11.85
C THR A 204 -7.95 3.71 12.74
N PRO A 205 -7.59 3.92 14.02
CA PRO A 205 -8.34 4.79 14.93
C PRO A 205 -8.59 6.21 14.41
N ASN A 206 -7.64 6.76 13.63
CA ASN A 206 -7.72 8.12 13.09
C ASN A 206 -8.60 8.24 11.84
N GLU A 207 -8.99 7.12 11.23
CA GLU A 207 -9.72 7.07 9.96
C GLU A 207 -11.11 6.43 10.13
N ILE A 208 -11.80 6.75 11.23
CA ILE A 208 -13.15 6.24 11.53
C ILE A 208 -14.20 7.26 11.06
N PRO A 209 -15.07 6.93 10.07
CA PRO A 209 -16.15 7.79 9.61
C PRO A 209 -17.15 8.17 10.71
N SER A 210 -17.90 9.26 10.51
CA SER A 210 -18.90 9.75 11.47
C SER A 210 -20.12 8.82 11.59
N SER A 211 -20.44 8.06 10.55
CA SER A 211 -21.53 7.08 10.51
C SER A 211 -21.26 5.81 11.32
N VAL A 212 -20.01 5.57 11.75
CA VAL A 212 -19.68 4.41 12.59
C VAL A 212 -20.33 4.54 13.95
N THR A 213 -21.10 3.52 14.34
CA THR A 213 -21.80 3.46 15.62
C THR A 213 -21.01 2.76 16.72
N HIS A 214 -20.25 1.73 16.37
CA HIS A 214 -19.46 0.93 17.30
C HIS A 214 -18.07 0.64 16.77
N VAL A 215 -17.11 0.59 17.68
CA VAL A 215 -15.71 0.23 17.39
C VAL A 215 -15.38 -1.08 18.07
N LEU A 216 -14.97 -2.06 17.26
CA LEU A 216 -14.54 -3.39 17.66
C LEU A 216 -13.01 -3.43 17.65
N THR A 217 -12.39 -3.79 18.76
CA THR A 217 -10.93 -3.91 18.88
C THR A 217 -10.53 -5.38 18.84
N LEU A 218 -9.62 -5.72 17.92
CA LEU A 218 -9.08 -7.06 17.74
C LEU A 218 -7.58 -7.07 18.05
N GLU A 219 -7.13 -7.94 18.97
CA GLU A 219 -5.73 -8.08 19.37
C GLU A 219 -5.34 -9.56 19.39
N ALA A 220 -4.22 -9.90 18.78
CA ALA A 220 -3.71 -11.29 18.70
C ALA A 220 -4.79 -12.33 18.36
N GLY A 221 -5.68 -12.01 17.43
CA GLY A 221 -6.77 -12.88 16.98
C GLY A 221 -7.98 -12.95 17.91
N LYS A 222 -8.03 -12.17 18.98
CA LYS A 222 -9.13 -12.13 19.95
C LYS A 222 -9.86 -10.79 19.95
N LEU A 223 -11.16 -10.84 20.18
CA LEU A 223 -11.96 -9.66 20.41
C LEU A 223 -11.72 -9.16 21.84
N THR A 224 -11.11 -7.98 22.00
CA THR A 224 -10.82 -7.38 23.31
C THR A 224 -11.89 -6.40 23.77
N SER A 225 -12.52 -5.67 22.85
CA SER A 225 -13.61 -4.76 23.22
C SER A 225 -14.57 -4.46 22.06
N ILE A 226 -15.81 -4.14 22.40
CA ILE A 226 -16.78 -3.47 21.52
C ILE A 226 -17.29 -2.26 22.26
N LYS A 227 -17.05 -1.06 21.74
CA LYS A 227 -17.46 0.20 22.37
C LYS A 227 -18.32 1.02 21.42
N PRO A 228 -19.39 1.67 21.94
CA PRO A 228 -20.07 2.71 21.16
C PRO A 228 -19.07 3.80 20.75
N ARG A 229 -19.23 4.35 19.54
CA ARG A 229 -18.31 5.37 19.00
C ARG A 229 -18.07 6.56 19.95
N PRO A 230 -19.08 7.13 20.66
CA PRO A 230 -18.85 8.23 21.60
C PRO A 230 -17.99 7.87 22.82
N GLN A 231 -17.90 6.57 23.17
CA GLN A 231 -17.09 6.07 24.28
C GLN A 231 -15.69 5.60 23.85
N PHE A 232 -15.41 5.68 22.55
CA PHE A 232 -14.13 5.31 21.99
C PHE A 232 -13.18 6.50 22.03
N ASP A 233 -12.12 6.39 22.83
CA ASP A 233 -11.09 7.40 23.01
C ASP A 233 -9.88 7.06 22.13
N ILE A 234 -9.64 7.90 21.12
CA ILE A 234 -8.54 7.70 20.16
C ILE A 234 -7.18 7.85 20.85
N GLU A 235 -7.06 8.78 21.81
CA GLU A 235 -5.79 9.09 22.47
C GLU A 235 -5.34 7.97 23.43
N LYS A 236 -6.30 7.20 24.00
CA LYS A 236 -5.99 6.07 24.88
C LYS A 236 -5.75 4.74 24.14
N THR A 237 -5.92 4.71 22.83
CA THR A 237 -5.72 3.51 22.01
C THR A 237 -4.32 3.49 21.40
N GLU A 238 -3.34 4.08 22.10
CA GLU A 238 -1.93 3.89 21.74
C GLU A 238 -1.53 2.48 22.16
N PHE A 239 -1.36 1.62 21.19
CA PHE A 239 -0.72 0.32 21.37
C PHE A 239 0.77 0.60 21.61
N THR A 240 1.13 0.73 22.87
CA THR A 240 2.50 1.04 23.30
C THR A 240 3.29 -0.25 23.46
N ASP A 241 4.05 -0.61 22.42
CA ASP A 241 5.29 -1.35 22.61
C ASP A 241 6.44 -0.47 22.13
N SER A 242 7.13 0.15 23.07
CA SER A 242 8.35 0.91 22.82
C SER A 242 9.45 -0.07 22.40
N VAL A 243 9.60 -0.28 21.12
CA VAL A 243 10.70 -1.09 20.60
C VAL A 243 11.93 -0.22 20.53
N VAL A 244 12.73 -0.32 21.58
CA VAL A 244 14.12 0.14 21.57
C VAL A 244 14.88 -0.73 20.57
N LEU A 245 15.43 -0.14 19.52
CA LEU A 245 16.33 -0.83 18.60
C LEU A 245 17.63 -1.12 19.36
N PRO A 246 17.97 -2.36 19.71
CA PRO A 246 19.14 -2.68 20.55
C PRO A 246 20.37 -2.92 19.69
N ILE A 247 20.73 -2.00 18.78
CA ILE A 247 21.84 -2.28 17.88
C ILE A 247 22.85 -1.13 17.90
N ASN A 248 24.08 -1.50 18.22
CA ASN A 248 25.24 -0.66 18.02
C ASN A 248 25.57 -0.67 16.50
N PHE A 249 24.82 0.13 15.73
CA PHE A 249 24.94 0.23 14.27
C PHE A 249 26.34 0.62 13.80
N SER A 250 27.12 1.30 14.63
CA SER A 250 28.40 1.89 14.24
C SER A 250 29.45 0.86 13.80
N GLN A 251 29.55 -0.28 14.46
CA GLN A 251 30.52 -1.34 14.09
C GLN A 251 30.13 -2.06 12.80
N PHE A 252 28.84 -2.28 12.61
CA PHE A 252 28.32 -2.91 11.39
C PHE A 252 28.53 -2.02 10.17
N PHE A 253 28.23 -0.73 10.27
CA PHE A 253 28.40 0.21 9.15
C PHE A 253 29.84 0.41 8.74
N GLN A 254 30.81 0.30 9.65
CA GLN A 254 32.21 0.29 9.30
C GLN A 254 32.58 -0.90 8.41
N SER A 255 32.02 -2.07 8.65
CA SER A 255 32.25 -3.26 7.80
C SER A 255 31.61 -3.15 6.40
N LEU A 256 30.46 -2.48 6.27
CA LEU A 256 29.80 -2.26 4.98
C LEU A 256 30.50 -1.21 4.11
N THR A 257 31.04 -0.16 4.72
CA THR A 257 31.73 0.92 3.99
C THR A 257 33.02 0.45 3.33
N THR A 258 33.66 -0.58 3.86
CA THR A 258 34.87 -1.19 3.26
C THR A 258 34.59 -2.10 2.07
N ALA A 259 33.37 -2.64 1.96
CA ALA A 259 33.00 -3.63 0.93
C ALA A 259 32.53 -3.02 -0.41
N TYR A 260 32.03 -1.78 -0.41
CA TYR A 260 31.47 -1.11 -1.58
C TYR A 260 31.90 0.35 -1.65
N SER A 261 33.02 0.64 -2.35
CA SER A 261 33.38 2.00 -2.72
C SER A 261 32.57 2.40 -3.94
N HIS A 262 31.50 3.19 -3.76
CA HIS A 262 30.87 3.87 -4.90
C HIS A 262 31.79 5.00 -5.37
N THR A 263 31.90 5.19 -6.69
CA THR A 263 32.56 6.37 -7.28
C THR A 263 32.03 7.64 -6.64
N ASP A 264 32.91 8.56 -6.31
CA ASP A 264 32.52 9.84 -5.70
C ASP A 264 31.69 10.64 -6.70
N PHE A 265 30.65 11.31 -6.22
CA PHE A 265 29.76 12.17 -6.99
C PHE A 265 29.29 13.34 -6.12
N SER A 266 28.94 14.45 -6.78
CA SER A 266 28.42 15.67 -6.12
C SER A 266 26.89 15.68 -6.11
N TYR A 267 26.28 15.33 -7.24
CA TYR A 267 24.83 15.28 -7.39
C TYR A 267 24.35 13.84 -7.61
N ALA A 268 23.44 13.41 -6.76
CA ALA A 268 22.74 12.13 -6.94
C ALA A 268 21.76 12.21 -8.10
N ILE A 269 21.05 13.35 -8.20
CA ILE A 269 20.05 13.62 -9.26
C ILE A 269 20.22 15.07 -9.71
N ARG A 270 20.19 15.29 -11.03
CA ARG A 270 20.06 16.62 -11.62
C ARG A 270 19.17 16.53 -12.85
N MET A 271 18.08 17.27 -12.83
CA MET A 271 17.10 17.36 -13.92
C MET A 271 17.03 18.79 -14.41
N ILE A 272 17.10 18.98 -15.73
CA ILE A 272 17.07 20.31 -16.38
C ILE A 272 15.92 20.32 -17.37
N ASN A 273 14.94 21.20 -17.17
CA ASN A 273 13.76 21.38 -18.02
C ASN A 273 13.07 20.05 -18.39
N THR A 274 13.09 19.06 -17.49
CA THR A 274 12.57 17.72 -17.73
C THR A 274 11.06 17.74 -17.92
N SER A 275 10.59 17.16 -19.02
CA SER A 275 9.17 17.06 -19.36
C SER A 275 8.82 15.66 -19.85
N VAL A 276 7.64 15.16 -19.41
CA VAL A 276 7.13 13.82 -19.77
C VAL A 276 5.70 13.95 -20.24
N SER A 277 5.39 13.27 -21.36
CA SER A 277 4.05 13.25 -21.94
C SER A 277 3.65 11.83 -22.33
N TYR A 278 2.38 11.46 -22.10
CA TYR A 278 1.77 10.24 -22.62
C TYR A 278 0.59 10.62 -23.51
N GLY A 279 0.72 10.34 -24.80
CA GLY A 279 -0.20 10.85 -25.81
C GLY A 279 -0.30 12.39 -25.73
N ASN A 280 -1.50 12.93 -25.62
CA ASN A 280 -1.72 14.38 -25.53
C ASN A 280 -1.60 14.94 -24.11
N LYS A 281 -1.40 14.08 -23.09
CA LYS A 281 -1.36 14.50 -21.68
C LYS A 281 0.06 14.73 -21.22
N LYS A 282 0.40 15.99 -20.88
CA LYS A 282 1.68 16.34 -20.22
C LYS A 282 1.59 16.02 -18.74
N ILE A 283 2.42 15.09 -18.27
CA ILE A 283 2.47 14.64 -16.87
C ILE A 283 3.49 15.45 -16.06
N LEU A 284 4.70 15.66 -16.63
CA LEU A 284 5.72 16.53 -16.03
C LEU A 284 6.01 17.67 -16.99
N LYS A 285 6.22 18.87 -16.45
CA LYS A 285 6.33 20.13 -17.21
C LYS A 285 7.50 20.95 -16.70
N ASN A 286 8.61 20.95 -17.42
CA ASN A 286 9.80 21.77 -17.16
C ASN A 286 10.30 21.62 -15.70
N ILE A 287 10.51 20.40 -15.26
CA ILE A 287 11.05 20.10 -13.94
C ILE A 287 12.54 20.45 -13.90
N ASN A 288 12.92 21.30 -12.98
CA ASN A 288 14.30 21.59 -12.63
C ASN A 288 14.51 21.16 -11.17
N TRP A 289 15.35 20.15 -10.95
CA TRP A 289 15.56 19.60 -9.62
C TRP A 289 16.98 19.08 -9.47
N GLU A 290 17.62 19.46 -8.37
CA GLU A 290 18.97 19.03 -8.01
C GLU A 290 18.94 18.44 -6.61
N VAL A 291 19.56 17.25 -6.47
CA VAL A 291 19.74 16.54 -5.21
C VAL A 291 21.20 16.25 -5.05
N LYS A 292 21.83 16.83 -4.04
CA LYS A 292 23.24 16.62 -3.72
C LYS A 292 23.43 15.32 -2.93
N LYS A 293 24.66 14.81 -2.94
CA LYS A 293 25.05 13.66 -2.13
C LYS A 293 24.77 13.90 -0.64
N GLY A 294 24.06 12.97 -0.02
CA GLY A 294 23.71 13.02 1.42
C GLY A 294 22.50 13.88 1.76
N GLU A 295 21.86 14.53 0.79
CA GLU A 295 20.60 15.23 1.05
C GLU A 295 19.43 14.27 1.19
N CYS A 296 18.51 14.60 2.12
CA CYS A 296 17.26 13.87 2.34
C CYS A 296 16.07 14.73 1.98
N TRP A 297 15.33 14.29 0.97
CA TRP A 297 14.22 15.01 0.36
C TRP A 297 12.89 14.30 0.59
N ASN A 298 11.85 15.05 0.93
CA ASN A 298 10.47 14.60 0.80
C ASN A 298 9.87 15.07 -0.53
N VAL A 299 9.30 14.15 -1.30
CA VAL A 299 8.53 14.46 -2.52
C VAL A 299 7.05 14.27 -2.20
N SER A 300 6.29 15.36 -2.26
CA SER A 300 4.86 15.39 -1.94
C SER A 300 4.02 15.90 -3.11
N GLY A 301 2.71 15.87 -2.95
CA GLY A 301 1.75 16.38 -3.93
C GLY A 301 0.55 15.44 -4.10
N PRO A 302 -0.58 15.91 -4.64
CA PRO A 302 -1.79 15.12 -4.82
C PRO A 302 -1.57 13.91 -5.74
N ASN A 303 -2.49 12.95 -5.68
CA ASN A 303 -2.47 11.82 -6.60
C ASN A 303 -2.60 12.32 -8.05
N GLY A 304 -1.82 11.72 -8.95
CA GLY A 304 -1.75 12.16 -10.34
C GLY A 304 -0.89 13.41 -10.60
N SER A 305 -0.21 13.97 -9.59
CA SER A 305 0.69 15.13 -9.78
C SER A 305 1.98 14.81 -10.53
N GLY A 306 2.31 13.52 -10.72
CA GLY A 306 3.49 13.08 -11.46
C GLY A 306 4.61 12.48 -10.60
N LYS A 307 4.40 12.25 -9.28
CA LYS A 307 5.42 11.69 -8.37
C LYS A 307 6.01 10.37 -8.88
N SER A 308 5.18 9.38 -9.16
CA SER A 308 5.64 8.07 -9.64
C SER A 308 6.31 8.17 -11.02
N THR A 309 5.87 9.10 -11.87
CA THR A 309 6.54 9.40 -13.15
C THR A 309 7.92 10.00 -12.92
N LEU A 310 8.06 10.93 -11.97
CA LEU A 310 9.36 11.51 -11.60
C LEU A 310 10.31 10.42 -11.08
N LEU A 311 9.85 9.55 -10.19
CA LEU A 311 10.66 8.45 -9.66
C LEU A 311 11.05 7.42 -10.73
N SER A 312 10.16 7.14 -11.70
CA SER A 312 10.45 6.21 -12.80
C SER A 312 11.57 6.70 -13.72
N LEU A 313 11.74 8.01 -13.90
CA LEU A 313 12.86 8.60 -14.63
C LEU A 313 14.19 8.34 -13.91
N ILE A 314 14.20 8.40 -12.58
CA ILE A 314 15.40 8.19 -11.75
C ILE A 314 15.76 6.70 -11.71
N ASN A 315 14.78 5.84 -11.47
CA ASN A 315 14.99 4.40 -11.34
C ASN A 315 15.29 3.70 -12.69
N GLY A 316 15.19 4.45 -13.80
CA GLY A 316 15.51 3.95 -15.13
C GLY A 316 14.39 3.15 -15.81
N ASP A 317 13.21 3.09 -15.22
CA ASP A 317 12.08 2.33 -15.76
C ASP A 317 11.32 3.12 -16.85
N ASN A 318 11.59 4.43 -17.00
CA ASN A 318 10.90 5.29 -17.96
C ASN A 318 11.81 5.61 -19.16
N PRO A 319 11.45 5.17 -20.39
CA PRO A 319 12.27 5.41 -21.57
C PRO A 319 12.38 6.90 -21.93
N GLN A 320 11.43 7.76 -21.53
CA GLN A 320 11.52 9.20 -21.78
C GLN A 320 12.66 9.87 -21.01
N ALA A 321 13.32 9.17 -20.08
CA ALA A 321 14.54 9.65 -19.44
C ALA A 321 15.65 9.96 -20.45
N PHE A 322 15.72 9.20 -21.57
CA PHE A 322 16.71 9.42 -22.62
C PHE A 322 16.41 10.65 -23.52
N ALA A 323 15.16 11.09 -23.55
CA ALA A 323 14.74 12.27 -24.32
C ALA A 323 14.88 13.58 -23.52
N ASN A 324 15.29 13.49 -22.26
CA ASN A 324 15.40 14.60 -21.33
C ASN A 324 16.86 14.82 -20.88
N GLU A 325 17.15 15.99 -20.36
CA GLU A 325 18.44 16.30 -19.77
C GLU A 325 18.46 15.93 -18.28
N ILE A 326 18.83 14.65 -18.01
CA ILE A 326 18.87 14.06 -16.69
C ILE A 326 20.27 13.52 -16.43
N TYR A 327 20.81 13.87 -15.26
CA TYR A 327 22.08 13.34 -14.74
C TYR A 327 21.78 12.55 -13.47
N LEU A 328 22.36 11.35 -13.39
CA LEU A 328 22.34 10.51 -12.21
C LEU A 328 23.77 10.22 -11.79
N PHE A 329 24.11 10.55 -10.55
CA PHE A 329 25.48 10.41 -10.01
C PHE A 329 26.52 11.12 -10.88
N ASP A 330 26.25 12.38 -11.23
CA ASP A 330 27.01 13.26 -12.12
C ASP A 330 27.15 12.78 -13.59
N ARG A 331 26.45 11.70 -13.96
CA ARG A 331 26.54 11.10 -15.28
C ARG A 331 25.26 11.35 -16.06
N LYS A 332 25.38 11.89 -17.29
CA LYS A 332 24.22 12.13 -18.15
C LYS A 332 23.58 10.82 -18.56
N LYS A 333 22.26 10.72 -18.44
CA LYS A 333 21.49 9.55 -18.86
C LYS A 333 21.67 9.29 -20.36
N GLY A 334 22.03 8.05 -20.72
CA GLY A 334 22.30 7.65 -22.11
C GLY A 334 23.73 7.92 -22.58
N SER A 335 24.69 8.19 -21.67
CA SER A 335 26.11 8.37 -22.01
C SER A 335 26.90 7.05 -22.04
N GLY A 336 26.22 5.91 -22.14
CA GLY A 336 26.83 4.57 -22.24
C GLY A 336 26.76 3.74 -20.95
N GLU A 337 26.06 4.22 -19.91
CA GLU A 337 25.76 3.42 -18.73
C GLU A 337 24.64 2.41 -19.02
N SER A 338 24.76 1.23 -18.44
CA SER A 338 23.68 0.24 -18.46
C SER A 338 22.61 0.58 -17.40
N ILE A 339 21.40 0.08 -17.59
CA ILE A 339 20.34 0.20 -16.58
C ILE A 339 20.77 -0.44 -15.25
N TRP A 340 21.56 -1.48 -15.29
CA TRP A 340 22.07 -2.20 -14.12
C TRP A 340 23.08 -1.36 -13.32
N ASP A 341 23.94 -0.56 -14.00
CA ASP A 341 24.88 0.37 -13.33
C ASP A 341 24.13 1.42 -12.51
N ILE A 342 22.95 1.83 -12.99
CA ILE A 342 22.08 2.77 -12.28
C ILE A 342 21.36 2.06 -11.14
N LYS A 343 20.72 0.92 -11.41
CA LYS A 343 19.97 0.17 -10.41
C LYS A 343 20.83 -0.29 -9.24
N GLN A 344 22.10 -0.63 -9.47
CA GLN A 344 23.02 -0.96 -8.37
C GLN A 344 23.26 0.19 -7.39
N LYS A 345 23.15 1.44 -7.84
CA LYS A 345 23.35 2.64 -7.01
C LYS A 345 22.05 3.13 -6.36
N ILE A 346 20.91 2.52 -6.65
CA ILE A 346 19.59 2.93 -6.15
C ILE A 346 18.95 1.78 -5.36
N GLY A 347 18.67 2.01 -4.09
CA GLY A 347 17.76 1.17 -3.31
C GLY A 347 16.33 1.67 -3.49
N TYR A 348 15.42 0.82 -3.97
CA TYR A 348 14.06 1.22 -4.29
C TYR A 348 13.04 0.36 -3.53
N VAL A 349 12.11 1.03 -2.84
CA VAL A 349 10.94 0.42 -2.20
C VAL A 349 9.71 1.18 -2.65
N SER A 350 8.70 0.46 -3.14
CA SER A 350 7.39 1.01 -3.50
C SER A 350 6.26 0.06 -3.11
N PRO A 351 5.01 0.55 -3.03
CA PRO A 351 3.86 -0.31 -2.79
C PRO A 351 3.69 -1.39 -3.85
N GLU A 352 4.03 -1.08 -5.11
CA GLU A 352 3.91 -2.01 -6.22
C GLU A 352 4.92 -3.15 -6.14
N LEU A 353 6.15 -2.87 -5.69
CA LEU A 353 7.18 -3.90 -5.52
C LEU A 353 6.73 -5.01 -4.57
N HIS A 354 5.91 -4.66 -3.59
CA HIS A 354 5.31 -5.60 -2.65
C HIS A 354 4.48 -6.70 -3.34
N HIS A 355 3.79 -6.38 -4.42
CA HIS A 355 2.94 -7.32 -5.14
C HIS A 355 3.69 -8.28 -6.07
N TYR A 356 4.94 -7.97 -6.41
CA TYR A 356 5.74 -8.82 -7.29
C TYR A 356 6.33 -10.05 -6.60
N PHE A 357 6.43 -10.02 -5.28
CA PHE A 357 6.92 -11.15 -4.49
C PHE A 357 5.78 -12.07 -4.00
N GLU A 358 4.75 -12.29 -4.80
CA GLU A 358 3.66 -13.25 -4.52
C GLU A 358 4.14 -14.72 -4.47
N SER A 359 5.40 -14.96 -4.72
CA SER A 359 5.93 -16.29 -4.95
C SER A 359 6.32 -17.03 -3.66
N SER A 360 6.64 -18.30 -3.83
CA SER A 360 7.20 -19.24 -2.87
C SER A 360 8.62 -18.89 -2.39
N ALA A 361 9.10 -17.67 -2.61
CA ALA A 361 10.44 -17.24 -2.20
C ALA A 361 10.50 -17.05 -0.69
N SER A 362 11.57 -17.59 -0.07
CA SER A 362 11.89 -17.34 1.33
C SER A 362 12.41 -15.92 1.54
N ILE A 363 12.38 -15.45 2.78
CA ILE A 363 12.78 -14.07 3.12
C ILE A 363 14.23 -13.81 2.76
N ASP A 364 15.13 -14.75 3.05
CA ASP A 364 16.55 -14.66 2.69
C ASP A 364 16.75 -14.57 1.16
N GLU A 365 15.96 -15.27 0.35
CA GLU A 365 15.98 -15.17 -1.10
C GLU A 365 15.46 -13.82 -1.59
N VAL A 366 14.39 -13.30 -0.99
CA VAL A 366 13.85 -11.97 -1.33
C VAL A 366 14.91 -10.89 -1.05
N ILE A 367 15.54 -10.90 0.12
CA ILE A 367 16.61 -9.93 0.45
C ILE A 367 17.79 -10.09 -0.51
N ALA A 368 18.25 -11.32 -0.73
CA ALA A 368 19.38 -11.61 -1.61
C ALA A 368 19.14 -11.19 -3.06
N SER A 369 17.90 -11.24 -3.54
CA SER A 369 17.53 -10.76 -4.88
C SER A 369 17.86 -9.29 -5.10
N GLY A 370 17.94 -8.51 -4.02
CA GLY A 370 18.31 -7.10 -4.03
C GLY A 370 19.75 -6.84 -4.47
N LEU A 371 20.66 -7.81 -4.30
CA LEU A 371 22.04 -7.74 -4.80
C LEU A 371 22.11 -7.68 -6.35
N PHE A 372 21.07 -8.19 -7.00
CA PHE A 372 21.00 -8.30 -8.46
C PHE A 372 19.85 -7.50 -9.06
N ASP A 373 19.06 -6.82 -8.25
CA ASP A 373 17.83 -6.08 -8.65
C ASP A 373 16.81 -6.93 -9.42
N THR A 374 16.75 -8.24 -9.14
CA THR A 374 15.83 -9.18 -9.78
C THR A 374 14.63 -9.46 -8.87
N ILE A 375 13.50 -9.84 -9.47
CA ILE A 375 12.36 -10.42 -8.76
C ILE A 375 12.61 -11.93 -8.68
N GLY A 376 13.03 -12.40 -7.51
CA GLY A 376 13.52 -13.76 -7.29
C GLY A 376 15.04 -13.90 -7.39
N LEU A 377 15.56 -14.95 -6.76
CA LEU A 377 16.99 -15.23 -6.70
C LEU A 377 17.35 -16.32 -7.75
N PHE A 378 18.02 -15.91 -8.81
CA PHE A 378 18.41 -16.81 -9.92
C PHE A 378 19.91 -17.13 -9.97
N ARG A 379 20.68 -16.67 -8.97
CA ARG A 379 22.13 -16.84 -8.88
C ARG A 379 22.51 -17.39 -7.51
N ARG A 380 23.57 -18.22 -7.50
CA ARG A 380 24.15 -18.69 -6.24
C ARG A 380 24.92 -17.55 -5.59
N LEU A 381 24.72 -17.38 -4.28
CA LEU A 381 25.42 -16.40 -3.47
C LEU A 381 26.79 -16.94 -3.07
N ASN A 382 27.81 -16.08 -3.07
CA ASN A 382 29.06 -16.35 -2.39
C ASN A 382 28.91 -16.14 -0.86
N GLU A 383 29.89 -16.56 -0.07
CA GLU A 383 29.82 -16.47 1.39
C GLU A 383 29.73 -15.02 1.91
N GLY A 384 30.42 -14.06 1.28
CA GLY A 384 30.31 -12.65 1.64
C GLY A 384 28.88 -12.10 1.43
N GLN A 385 28.23 -12.48 0.34
CA GLN A 385 26.85 -12.10 0.05
C GLN A 385 25.85 -12.72 1.04
N LYS A 386 26.03 -13.99 1.39
CA LYS A 386 25.21 -14.66 2.42
C LYS A 386 25.35 -13.96 3.77
N ASN A 387 26.59 -13.67 4.17
CA ASN A 387 26.85 -12.95 5.41
C ASN A 387 26.19 -11.57 5.44
N MET A 388 26.20 -10.86 4.32
CA MET A 388 25.54 -9.55 4.20
C MET A 388 24.03 -9.64 4.35
N VAL A 389 23.40 -10.62 3.70
CA VAL A 389 21.96 -10.89 3.87
C VAL A 389 21.64 -11.18 5.34
N GLN A 390 22.42 -12.06 5.98
CA GLN A 390 22.24 -12.41 7.38
C GLN A 390 22.41 -11.21 8.32
N GLN A 391 23.38 -10.34 8.05
CA GLN A 391 23.61 -9.13 8.83
C GLN A 391 22.42 -8.16 8.75
N TRP A 392 21.87 -7.92 7.55
CA TRP A 392 20.67 -7.09 7.40
C TRP A 392 19.45 -7.70 8.09
N MET A 393 19.31 -9.03 8.05
CA MET A 393 18.23 -9.71 8.78
C MET A 393 18.37 -9.53 10.29
N THR A 394 19.58 -9.56 10.80
CA THR A 394 19.87 -9.33 12.23
C THR A 394 19.56 -7.90 12.65
N ILE A 395 19.96 -6.91 11.85
CA ILE A 395 19.69 -5.49 12.10
C ILE A 395 18.19 -5.21 12.16
N LEU A 396 17.45 -5.77 11.21
CA LEU A 396 16.02 -5.57 11.11
C LEU A 396 15.21 -6.50 12.04
N GLN A 397 15.90 -7.36 12.80
CA GLN A 397 15.29 -8.33 13.73
C GLN A 397 14.29 -9.29 13.07
N ILE A 398 14.64 -9.75 11.87
CA ILE A 398 13.81 -10.66 11.07
C ILE A 398 14.45 -12.05 10.88
N ASN A 399 15.47 -12.39 11.67
CA ASN A 399 16.18 -13.68 11.60
C ASN A 399 15.25 -14.88 11.81
N ASP A 400 14.31 -14.76 12.76
CA ASP A 400 13.38 -15.84 13.12
C ASP A 400 12.44 -16.22 11.97
N PHE A 401 12.37 -15.36 10.97
CA PHE A 401 11.50 -15.55 9.81
C PHE A 401 12.24 -16.02 8.56
N SER A 402 13.57 -16.20 8.61
CA SER A 402 14.44 -16.44 7.44
C SER A 402 13.92 -17.46 6.44
N LYS A 403 13.33 -18.55 6.93
CA LYS A 403 12.77 -19.64 6.12
C LYS A 403 11.28 -19.54 5.85
N LYS A 404 10.59 -18.55 6.42
CA LYS A 404 9.19 -18.30 6.08
C LYS A 404 9.07 -17.77 4.66
N LEU A 405 7.93 -18.04 4.04
CA LEU A 405 7.61 -17.43 2.76
C LEU A 405 7.24 -15.95 2.96
N PHE A 406 7.61 -15.11 2.01
CA PHE A 406 7.30 -13.68 2.06
C PHE A 406 5.81 -13.41 2.27
N THR A 407 4.94 -14.21 1.65
CA THR A 407 3.48 -14.11 1.75
C THR A 407 2.91 -14.50 3.12
N GLN A 408 3.68 -15.17 3.97
CA GLN A 408 3.27 -15.55 5.33
C GLN A 408 3.54 -14.45 6.36
N LEU A 409 4.23 -13.38 5.96
CA LEU A 409 4.54 -12.25 6.82
C LEU A 409 3.38 -11.26 6.90
N SER A 410 3.29 -10.54 8.01
CA SER A 410 2.46 -9.34 8.12
C SER A 410 2.95 -8.23 7.17
N ASN A 411 2.09 -7.29 6.82
CA ASN A 411 2.45 -6.16 5.95
C ASN A 411 3.68 -5.40 6.47
N GLY A 412 3.80 -5.21 7.79
CA GLY A 412 4.93 -4.54 8.41
C GLY A 412 6.24 -5.29 8.24
N GLU A 413 6.24 -6.61 8.50
CA GLU A 413 7.40 -7.47 8.30
C GLU A 413 7.81 -7.51 6.83
N GLN A 414 6.85 -7.58 5.92
CA GLN A 414 7.11 -7.52 4.47
C GLN A 414 7.80 -6.21 4.07
N ARG A 415 7.40 -5.06 4.66
CA ARG A 415 8.06 -3.76 4.41
C ARG A 415 9.51 -3.75 4.90
N LEU A 416 9.77 -4.33 6.07
CA LEU A 416 11.14 -4.47 6.58
C LEU A 416 12.01 -5.36 5.68
N VAL A 417 11.46 -6.47 5.16
CA VAL A 417 12.16 -7.34 4.20
C VAL A 417 12.48 -6.59 2.90
N LEU A 418 11.54 -5.78 2.37
CA LEU A 418 11.78 -4.98 1.18
C LEU A 418 12.79 -3.85 1.42
N LEU A 419 12.83 -3.27 2.63
CA LEU A 419 13.87 -2.32 3.02
C LEU A 419 15.23 -3.01 3.07
N ALA A 420 15.34 -4.20 3.69
CA ALA A 420 16.55 -4.99 3.69
C ALA A 420 17.04 -5.28 2.26
N ARG A 421 16.11 -5.68 1.39
CA ARG A 421 16.37 -5.92 -0.03
C ARG A 421 16.93 -4.68 -0.74
N ALA A 422 16.37 -3.50 -0.47
CA ALA A 422 16.85 -2.26 -1.05
C ALA A 422 18.25 -1.87 -0.56
N LEU A 423 18.58 -2.20 0.70
CA LEU A 423 19.80 -1.83 1.38
C LEU A 423 20.95 -2.84 1.23
N VAL A 424 20.66 -4.11 0.89
CA VAL A 424 21.65 -5.21 0.88
C VAL A 424 22.87 -4.94 -0.01
N LYS A 425 22.70 -4.17 -1.08
CA LYS A 425 23.76 -3.74 -2.00
C LYS A 425 24.42 -2.42 -1.61
N ASN A 426 24.10 -1.87 -0.44
CA ASN A 426 24.60 -0.62 0.12
C ASN A 426 24.50 0.59 -0.86
N PRO A 427 23.33 0.89 -1.45
CA PRO A 427 23.22 1.92 -2.46
C PRO A 427 23.48 3.33 -1.88
N PRO A 428 24.07 4.27 -2.65
CA PRO A 428 24.24 5.66 -2.21
C PRO A 428 22.95 6.48 -2.22
N LEU A 429 21.95 6.08 -3.03
CA LEU A 429 20.63 6.70 -3.11
C LEU A 429 19.57 5.70 -2.68
N LEU A 430 18.72 6.08 -1.72
CA LEU A 430 17.55 5.33 -1.28
C LEU A 430 16.28 6.07 -1.71
N ILE A 431 15.40 5.38 -2.41
CA ILE A 431 14.08 5.91 -2.82
C ILE A 431 13.01 5.06 -2.15
N LEU A 432 12.22 5.69 -1.30
CA LEU A 432 11.13 5.08 -0.57
C LEU A 432 9.80 5.74 -0.96
N ASP A 433 9.02 5.05 -1.77
CA ASP A 433 7.73 5.52 -2.26
C ASP A 433 6.61 4.97 -1.37
N GLU A 434 5.98 5.85 -0.60
CA GLU A 434 4.92 5.53 0.39
C GLU A 434 5.22 4.27 1.24
N PRO A 435 6.40 4.19 1.88
CA PRO A 435 6.85 2.96 2.51
C PRO A 435 6.01 2.55 3.73
N CYS A 436 5.36 3.51 4.40
CA CYS A 436 4.49 3.27 5.55
C CYS A 436 3.03 2.99 5.17
N GLN A 437 2.71 2.95 3.87
CA GLN A 437 1.35 2.71 3.41
C GLN A 437 0.78 1.39 3.92
N GLY A 438 -0.36 1.46 4.63
CA GLY A 438 -1.06 0.27 5.17
C GLY A 438 -0.44 -0.32 6.44
N LEU A 439 0.56 0.34 7.02
CA LEU A 439 1.09 0.01 8.34
C LEU A 439 0.24 0.65 9.44
N ASP A 440 0.19 0.01 10.62
CA ASP A 440 -0.27 0.68 11.81
C ASP A 440 0.76 1.73 12.28
N ARG A 441 0.33 2.61 13.17
CA ARG A 441 1.13 3.76 13.62
C ARG A 441 2.44 3.34 14.28
N GLU A 442 2.43 2.26 15.03
CA GLU A 442 3.60 1.77 15.76
C GLU A 442 4.65 1.23 14.79
N VAL A 443 4.25 0.32 13.90
CA VAL A 443 5.14 -0.25 12.88
C VAL A 443 5.65 0.85 11.95
N ALA A 444 4.80 1.83 11.58
CA ALA A 444 5.21 2.99 10.80
C ALA A 444 6.26 3.83 11.53
N SER A 445 6.04 4.17 12.81
CA SER A 445 6.99 4.95 13.63
C SER A 445 8.33 4.23 13.75
N ARG A 446 8.31 2.91 13.97
CA ARG A 446 9.52 2.08 14.01
C ARG A 446 10.26 2.08 12.68
N PHE A 447 9.55 1.94 11.57
CA PHE A 447 10.12 1.98 10.23
C PHE A 447 10.78 3.34 9.94
N ILE A 448 10.10 4.43 10.29
CA ILE A 448 10.58 5.81 10.12
C ILE A 448 11.86 6.05 10.92
N ALA A 449 11.88 5.65 12.20
CA ALA A 449 13.04 5.77 13.05
C ALA A 449 14.25 5.00 12.47
N LEU A 450 14.02 3.78 12.00
CA LEU A 450 15.03 2.95 11.35
C LEU A 450 15.60 3.61 10.08
N VAL A 451 14.73 4.13 9.20
CA VAL A 451 15.18 4.84 8.00
C VAL A 451 15.99 6.09 8.36
N ASN A 452 15.53 6.84 9.38
CA ASN A 452 16.26 7.99 9.89
C ASN A 452 17.68 7.62 10.31
N ASP A 453 17.83 6.61 11.15
CA ASP A 453 19.12 6.17 11.67
C ASP A 453 20.06 5.68 10.56
N ILE A 454 19.55 4.91 9.61
CA ILE A 454 20.30 4.46 8.45
C ILE A 454 20.81 5.65 7.63
N CYS A 455 19.93 6.63 7.33
CA CYS A 455 20.31 7.78 6.50
C CYS A 455 21.35 8.65 7.19
N VAL A 456 21.18 8.93 8.49
CA VAL A 456 22.12 9.77 9.28
C VAL A 456 23.46 9.09 9.42
N GLN A 457 23.50 7.82 9.86
CA GLN A 457 24.76 7.12 10.17
C GLN A 457 25.53 6.74 8.91
N MET A 458 24.83 6.35 7.82
CA MET A 458 25.48 5.97 6.56
C MET A 458 25.60 7.13 5.57
N LYS A 459 25.18 8.35 5.93
CA LYS A 459 25.17 9.53 5.06
C LYS A 459 24.54 9.25 3.70
N LYS A 460 23.39 8.54 3.71
CA LYS A 460 22.65 8.18 2.47
C LYS A 460 21.93 9.39 1.92
N THR A 461 21.86 9.47 0.59
CA THR A 461 20.90 10.34 -0.07
C THR A 461 19.54 9.66 -0.01
N LEU A 462 18.50 10.39 0.37
CA LEU A 462 17.14 9.86 0.52
C LEU A 462 16.15 10.65 -0.31
N ILE A 463 15.33 9.96 -1.08
CA ILE A 463 14.07 10.45 -1.64
C ILE A 463 12.93 9.70 -0.96
N TYR A 464 12.17 10.41 -0.16
CA TYR A 464 11.05 9.87 0.60
C TYR A 464 9.74 10.43 0.07
N VAL A 465 8.78 9.60 -0.27
CA VAL A 465 7.45 10.04 -0.70
C VAL A 465 6.46 9.66 0.38
N SER A 466 5.80 10.65 0.95
CA SER A 466 4.65 10.43 1.84
C SER A 466 3.64 11.58 1.73
N HIS A 467 2.38 11.23 1.97
CA HIS A 467 1.27 12.18 2.09
C HIS A 467 1.05 12.65 3.54
N TYR A 468 1.72 12.02 4.51
CA TYR A 468 1.57 12.29 5.93
C TYR A 468 2.82 12.96 6.48
N LYS A 469 2.64 14.10 7.14
CA LYS A 469 3.76 14.80 7.78
C LYS A 469 4.39 13.98 8.91
N GLU A 470 3.56 13.22 9.61
CA GLU A 470 3.95 12.34 10.71
C GLU A 470 4.82 11.16 10.28
N GLU A 471 4.77 10.80 9.00
CA GLU A 471 5.54 9.70 8.43
C GLU A 471 6.90 10.13 7.87
N ILE A 472 7.23 11.42 7.89
CA ILE A 472 8.48 11.93 7.33
C ILE A 472 9.60 11.77 8.35
N PRO A 473 10.72 11.04 7.99
CA PRO A 473 11.88 10.91 8.87
C PRO A 473 12.50 12.27 9.21
N SER A 474 13.04 12.44 10.43
CA SER A 474 13.62 13.72 10.87
C SER A 474 14.90 14.11 10.13
N CYS A 475 15.57 13.17 9.44
CA CYS A 475 16.69 13.48 8.55
C CYS A 475 16.28 14.24 7.27
N VAL A 476 15.01 14.25 6.93
CA VAL A 476 14.48 14.98 5.76
C VAL A 476 14.48 16.49 6.05
N THR A 477 15.28 17.23 5.31
CA THR A 477 15.43 18.69 5.46
C THR A 477 14.98 19.46 4.22
N TYR A 478 14.78 18.76 3.10
CA TYR A 478 14.36 19.37 1.83
C TYR A 478 13.00 18.83 1.41
N HIS A 479 12.22 19.70 0.75
CA HIS A 479 10.88 19.35 0.29
C HIS A 479 10.69 19.75 -1.18
N LEU A 480 10.12 18.85 -1.96
CA LEU A 480 9.67 19.10 -3.32
C LEU A 480 8.18 18.79 -3.38
N GLU A 481 7.37 19.79 -3.67
CA GLU A 481 5.94 19.61 -3.87
C GLU A 481 5.63 19.66 -5.36
N LEU A 482 4.98 18.59 -5.85
CA LEU A 482 4.49 18.51 -7.23
C LEU A 482 3.00 18.83 -7.29
N ASN A 483 2.63 19.79 -8.15
CA ASN A 483 1.24 20.10 -8.44
C ASN A 483 1.02 20.17 -9.95
N GLN A 484 0.10 19.34 -10.47
CA GLN A 484 -0.25 19.25 -11.90
C GLN A 484 0.97 19.16 -12.84
N GLY A 485 1.99 18.40 -12.41
CA GLY A 485 3.21 18.15 -13.17
C GLY A 485 4.25 19.26 -13.12
N LYS A 486 4.12 20.22 -12.22
CA LYS A 486 5.09 21.28 -11.96
C LYS A 486 5.55 21.24 -10.50
N ILE A 487 6.75 21.76 -10.24
CA ILE A 487 7.18 22.02 -8.86
C ILE A 487 6.37 23.23 -8.39
N ALA A 488 5.68 23.09 -7.24
CA ALA A 488 5.02 24.19 -6.58
C ALA A 488 6.08 25.18 -6.08
N ALA A 489 5.78 26.49 -6.24
CA ALA A 489 6.70 27.56 -5.85
C ALA A 489 6.75 27.71 -4.32
#